data_bef4f307a7d63530c577f657942e396c
#
_entry.id   bef4f307a7d63530c577f657942e396c
#
_cell.length_a   1.000
_cell.length_b   1.000
_cell.length_c   1.000
_cell.angle_alpha   90.00
_cell.angle_beta   90.00
_cell.angle_gamma   90.00
#
_symmetry.space_group_name_H-M   'P 1'
#
loop_
_entity.id
_entity.type
_entity.pdbx_description
1 polymer ?
#
loop_
_entity_poly.entity_id
_entity_poly.type
_entity_poly.pdbx_seq_one_letter_code
_entity_poly.pdbx_strand_id
1 'polypeptide(L)'
;MASGDLIVKVADKDTLDRTYANTNAILAAVGEDVRIKGVKRYGMKINKNDSNPATRCTYLFDAVGMTPAAMNYSAGRFDFGDWGNVFFVKNNYPAMVKYDGTEDYKLDPNDHTKKADGKTASDVSNTAYGGNAMSVFDGSGDKGKIWLSQFEVGNYEYMIISNVQYDESYNDDAYVREDGSHADKLYFPMFGGSYDGTRIRSLAGQALMYNTNASTEIARAKANGAGWNIGSWSKRNLLNCMLKIMSKTDNSQTAFGQGQTSGYVNDASQNYGHLATGTLTNKGQFFGYKDTTHEVKVFYIEKWWGNRWDRINGLLMVGGEILAKMTPPYNLTGKDFEKVGITFASSGNGYQKGTKSSRFGRIVNSIGGSSSTYTCDYFWWNAGITAVALVGGSCSNGEYCGADCLDLNSSAGIAGWSVGASIFLEQPIAA
;
A
#
# COMPACT_ATOMS: atom_id res chain seq x y z
N MET A 1 -8.47 50.42 37.70
CA MET A 1 -8.66 49.78 36.37
C MET A 1 -8.41 48.29 36.58
N ALA A 2 -9.45 47.47 36.55
CA ALA A 2 -9.36 46.04 36.78
C ALA A 2 -8.74 45.41 35.53
N SER A 3 -7.70 44.62 35.72
CA SER A 3 -7.13 43.74 34.70
C SER A 3 -8.16 42.66 34.36
N GLY A 4 -8.79 42.75 33.19
CA GLY A 4 -9.64 41.69 32.69
C GLY A 4 -8.77 40.50 32.33
N ASP A 5 -8.94 39.40 33.03
CA ASP A 5 -8.35 38.11 32.68
C ASP A 5 -8.86 37.69 31.32
N LEU A 6 -7.96 37.61 30.35
CA LEU A 6 -8.24 37.06 29.04
C LEU A 6 -8.38 35.54 29.18
N ILE A 7 -9.63 35.04 29.33
CA ILE A 7 -9.91 33.60 29.32
C ILE A 7 -9.73 33.14 27.86
N VAL A 8 -8.56 32.65 27.55
CA VAL A 8 -8.35 31.88 26.29
C VAL A 8 -9.03 30.55 26.47
N LYS A 9 -10.21 30.37 25.87
CA LYS A 9 -10.79 29.03 25.73
C LYS A 9 -9.86 28.22 24.80
N VAL A 10 -9.14 27.31 25.40
CA VAL A 10 -8.39 26.30 24.62
C VAL A 10 -9.44 25.46 23.90
N ALA A 11 -9.42 25.49 22.56
CA ALA A 11 -10.25 24.63 21.75
C ALA A 11 -9.96 23.15 22.13
N ASP A 12 -11.01 22.33 22.15
CA ASP A 12 -10.81 20.89 22.31
C ASP A 12 -9.92 20.35 21.17
N LYS A 13 -9.34 19.17 21.41
CA LYS A 13 -8.40 18.54 20.48
C LYS A 13 -9.01 18.38 19.08
N ASP A 14 -10.30 17.99 18.99
CA ASP A 14 -10.98 17.79 17.70
C ASP A 14 -11.15 19.09 16.93
N THR A 15 -11.42 20.19 17.64
CA THR A 15 -11.52 21.54 17.03
C THR A 15 -10.14 22.03 16.60
N LEU A 16 -9.08 21.75 17.38
CA LEU A 16 -7.70 22.05 16.99
C LEU A 16 -7.29 21.28 15.76
N ASP A 17 -7.52 19.96 15.75
CA ASP A 17 -7.19 19.06 14.64
C ASP A 17 -7.91 19.47 13.35
N ARG A 18 -9.20 19.87 13.44
CA ARG A 18 -9.96 20.41 12.30
C ARG A 18 -9.42 21.76 11.82
N THR A 19 -9.02 22.63 12.74
CA THR A 19 -8.46 23.94 12.41
C THR A 19 -7.11 23.78 11.74
N TYR A 20 -6.25 22.88 12.22
CA TYR A 20 -4.96 22.55 11.59
C TYR A 20 -5.15 21.95 10.19
N ALA A 21 -6.04 20.96 10.04
CA ALA A 21 -6.36 20.37 8.74
C ALA A 21 -6.88 21.43 7.76
N ASN A 22 -7.75 22.33 8.19
CA ASN A 22 -8.27 23.44 7.39
C ASN A 22 -7.19 24.46 7.03
N THR A 23 -6.29 24.81 7.98
CA THR A 23 -5.20 25.75 7.73
C THR A 23 -4.21 25.19 6.72
N ASN A 24 -3.82 23.94 6.86
CA ASN A 24 -2.93 23.27 5.90
C ASN A 24 -3.57 23.12 4.51
N ALA A 25 -4.87 22.89 4.45
CA ALA A 25 -5.59 22.83 3.20
C ALA A 25 -5.72 24.22 2.54
N ILE A 26 -5.91 25.28 3.32
CA ILE A 26 -5.91 26.66 2.83
C ILE A 26 -4.52 27.02 2.31
N LEU A 27 -3.45 26.72 3.04
CA LEU A 27 -2.07 26.95 2.58
C LEU A 27 -1.76 26.15 1.30
N ALA A 28 -2.20 24.90 1.21
CA ALA A 28 -2.09 24.11 0.00
C ALA A 28 -2.92 24.67 -1.17
N ALA A 29 -4.09 25.23 -0.88
CA ALA A 29 -5.00 25.78 -1.89
C ALA A 29 -4.52 27.15 -2.44
N VAL A 30 -3.85 27.97 -1.61
CA VAL A 30 -3.31 29.29 -2.03
C VAL A 30 -1.87 29.22 -2.53
N GLY A 31 -1.23 28.04 -2.49
CA GLY A 31 0.12 27.83 -3.02
C GLY A 31 1.24 28.48 -2.19
N GLU A 32 0.94 28.96 -0.98
CA GLU A 32 1.97 29.49 -0.09
C GLU A 32 2.67 28.34 0.65
N ASP A 33 3.85 28.00 0.16
CA ASP A 33 4.73 27.02 0.80
C ASP A 33 5.83 27.75 1.58
N VAL A 34 5.78 27.69 2.90
CA VAL A 34 6.91 28.11 3.73
C VAL A 34 7.98 27.04 3.62
N ARG A 35 8.91 27.22 2.68
CA ARG A 35 10.00 26.29 2.43
C ARG A 35 10.98 26.27 3.60
N ILE A 36 10.88 25.26 4.43
CA ILE A 36 11.89 24.97 5.46
C ILE A 36 13.05 24.24 4.77
N LYS A 37 14.27 24.75 4.95
CA LYS A 37 15.47 24.17 4.33
C LYS A 37 15.61 22.68 4.66
N GLY A 38 15.71 21.84 3.62
CA GLY A 38 15.87 20.38 3.77
C GLY A 38 14.56 19.59 3.87
N VAL A 39 13.42 20.25 4.12
CA VAL A 39 12.11 19.61 4.11
C VAL A 39 11.66 19.41 2.67
N LYS A 40 11.17 18.22 2.36
CA LYS A 40 10.59 17.83 1.08
C LYS A 40 9.15 17.38 1.27
N ARG A 41 8.25 17.98 0.49
CA ARG A 41 6.81 17.69 0.52
C ARG A 41 6.32 17.41 -0.90
N TYR A 42 5.87 16.23 -1.17
CA TYR A 42 5.29 15.83 -2.46
C TYR A 42 3.81 15.55 -2.26
N GLY A 43 2.96 16.34 -2.89
CA GLY A 43 1.52 16.22 -2.67
C GLY A 43 0.72 16.14 -3.95
N MET A 44 -0.50 15.67 -3.77
CA MET A 44 -1.52 15.65 -4.80
C MET A 44 -2.88 15.96 -4.17
N LYS A 45 -3.69 16.80 -4.84
CA LYS A 45 -5.11 16.93 -4.56
C LYS A 45 -5.93 16.28 -5.66
N ILE A 46 -7.04 15.68 -5.27
CA ILE A 46 -7.98 14.97 -6.14
C ILE A 46 -9.32 15.69 -6.09
N ASN A 47 -9.82 16.15 -7.24
CA ASN A 47 -11.16 16.72 -7.36
C ASN A 47 -12.21 15.59 -7.40
N LYS A 48 -13.03 15.46 -6.36
CA LYS A 48 -14.07 14.41 -6.25
C LYS A 48 -15.17 14.53 -7.31
N ASN A 49 -15.37 15.71 -7.87
CA ASN A 49 -16.39 15.97 -8.89
C ASN A 49 -15.93 15.67 -10.31
N ASP A 50 -14.62 15.56 -10.55
CA ASP A 50 -14.08 15.17 -11.85
C ASP A 50 -14.02 13.63 -11.93
N SER A 51 -14.63 13.06 -12.94
CA SER A 51 -14.64 11.60 -13.14
C SER A 51 -13.41 11.08 -13.90
N ASN A 52 -12.65 11.93 -14.57
CA ASN A 52 -11.50 11.50 -15.33
C ASN A 52 -10.29 11.27 -14.42
N PRO A 53 -9.77 10.04 -14.29
CA PRO A 53 -8.69 9.69 -13.38
C PRO A 53 -7.38 10.45 -13.63
N ALA A 54 -7.14 10.96 -14.84
CA ALA A 54 -5.93 11.68 -15.19
C ALA A 54 -6.05 13.21 -14.92
N THR A 55 -7.23 13.82 -15.11
CA THR A 55 -7.41 15.28 -14.95
C THR A 55 -7.83 15.66 -13.55
N ARG A 56 -8.45 14.74 -12.78
CA ARG A 56 -8.87 15.00 -11.40
C ARG A 56 -7.72 15.25 -10.42
N CYS A 57 -6.49 14.87 -10.81
CA CYS A 57 -5.28 14.91 -9.99
C CYS A 57 -4.45 16.18 -10.29
N THR A 58 -4.10 16.94 -9.25
CA THR A 58 -3.26 18.14 -9.37
C THR A 58 -2.12 18.06 -8.37
N TYR A 59 -0.89 18.26 -8.82
CA TYR A 59 0.29 18.30 -7.95
C TYR A 59 0.32 19.48 -7.01
N LEU A 60 0.92 19.28 -5.85
CA LEU A 60 1.12 20.25 -4.78
C LEU A 60 2.58 20.25 -4.31
N PHE A 61 3.04 21.37 -3.77
CA PHE A 61 4.37 21.55 -3.15
C PHE A 61 5.52 21.19 -4.10
N ASP A 62 6.50 20.40 -3.65
CA ASP A 62 7.67 20.01 -4.45
C ASP A 62 7.30 19.13 -5.68
N ALA A 63 6.09 18.62 -5.77
CA ALA A 63 5.63 17.89 -6.96
C ALA A 63 5.17 18.82 -8.10
N VAL A 64 4.92 20.11 -7.84
CA VAL A 64 4.46 21.04 -8.87
C VAL A 64 5.52 21.18 -9.96
N GLY A 65 5.10 20.95 -11.21
CA GLY A 65 5.99 21.00 -12.38
C GLY A 65 6.72 19.69 -12.69
N MET A 66 6.64 18.68 -11.81
CA MET A 66 7.26 17.39 -12.06
C MET A 66 6.53 16.61 -13.17
N THR A 67 7.29 15.90 -13.97
CA THR A 67 6.81 14.94 -14.96
C THR A 67 6.35 13.67 -14.25
N PRO A 68 5.10 13.20 -14.45
CA PRO A 68 4.62 11.97 -13.86
C PRO A 68 5.42 10.73 -14.29
N ALA A 69 5.53 9.76 -13.37
CA ALA A 69 6.13 8.47 -13.65
C ALA A 69 5.11 7.50 -14.24
N ALA A 70 5.49 6.74 -15.26
CA ALA A 70 4.64 5.70 -15.85
C ALA A 70 5.44 4.68 -16.68
N MET A 71 4.81 3.54 -16.98
CA MET A 71 5.35 2.58 -17.97
C MET A 71 5.35 3.20 -19.37
N ASN A 72 6.51 3.19 -19.99
CA ASN A 72 6.65 3.42 -21.43
C ASN A 72 6.62 2.08 -22.15
N TYR A 73 5.42 1.65 -22.54
CA TYR A 73 5.20 0.33 -23.15
C TYR A 73 5.89 0.18 -24.51
N SER A 74 6.05 1.26 -25.29
CA SER A 74 6.75 1.22 -26.58
C SER A 74 8.27 1.03 -26.41
N ALA A 75 8.83 1.58 -25.33
CA ALA A 75 10.24 1.42 -24.99
C ALA A 75 10.52 0.16 -24.14
N GLY A 76 9.48 -0.53 -23.64
CA GLY A 76 9.61 -1.70 -22.77
C GLY A 76 10.31 -1.42 -21.44
N ARG A 77 10.16 -0.20 -20.90
CA ARG A 77 10.79 0.23 -19.65
C ARG A 77 9.89 1.19 -18.87
N PHE A 78 10.14 1.28 -17.57
CA PHE A 78 9.52 2.31 -16.75
C PHE A 78 10.21 3.66 -16.94
N ASP A 79 9.43 4.72 -17.09
CA ASP A 79 9.89 6.09 -17.13
C ASP A 79 9.58 6.74 -15.78
N PHE A 80 10.64 7.10 -15.06
CA PHE A 80 10.52 7.72 -13.74
C PHE A 80 10.06 9.19 -13.80
N GLY A 81 10.05 9.84 -14.98
CA GLY A 81 9.89 11.27 -15.04
C GLY A 81 10.92 11.96 -14.13
N ASP A 82 10.43 12.83 -13.22
CA ASP A 82 11.31 13.50 -12.26
C ASP A 82 11.39 12.78 -10.90
N TRP A 83 10.80 11.57 -10.76
CA TRP A 83 10.66 10.89 -9.48
C TRP A 83 11.86 10.03 -9.08
N GLY A 84 12.76 9.67 -10.01
CA GLY A 84 13.86 8.75 -9.75
C GLY A 84 14.79 9.15 -8.60
N ASN A 85 14.94 10.45 -8.33
CA ASN A 85 15.77 10.98 -7.25
C ASN A 85 14.97 11.39 -5.98
N VAL A 86 13.65 11.21 -5.98
CA VAL A 86 12.85 11.50 -4.80
C VAL A 86 13.20 10.52 -3.68
N PHE A 87 13.27 11.01 -2.44
CA PHE A 87 13.86 10.29 -1.30
C PHE A 87 13.27 8.88 -1.11
N PHE A 88 11.97 8.68 -1.22
CA PHE A 88 11.34 7.37 -1.03
C PHE A 88 11.51 6.43 -2.23
N VAL A 89 11.82 6.95 -3.43
CA VAL A 89 12.19 6.15 -4.61
C VAL A 89 13.66 5.76 -4.54
N LYS A 90 14.53 6.73 -4.31
CA LYS A 90 15.98 6.56 -4.26
C LYS A 90 16.44 5.65 -3.11
N ASN A 91 15.78 5.73 -1.95
CA ASN A 91 16.14 4.97 -0.75
C ASN A 91 15.40 3.63 -0.65
N ASN A 92 14.69 3.22 -1.70
CA ASN A 92 14.10 1.90 -1.82
C ASN A 92 15.05 0.96 -2.55
N TYR A 93 15.31 -0.23 -1.98
CA TYR A 93 16.18 -1.24 -2.57
C TYR A 93 15.72 -2.67 -2.25
N PRO A 94 16.07 -3.67 -3.10
CA PRO A 94 15.78 -5.07 -2.83
C PRO A 94 16.89 -5.70 -1.98
N ALA A 95 16.53 -6.56 -1.03
CA ALA A 95 17.48 -7.24 -0.13
C ALA A 95 16.99 -8.64 0.27
N MET A 96 17.93 -9.52 0.61
CA MET A 96 17.65 -10.75 1.34
C MET A 96 17.71 -10.46 2.83
N VAL A 97 16.66 -10.87 3.55
CA VAL A 97 16.46 -10.61 4.98
C VAL A 97 16.24 -11.93 5.70
N LYS A 98 17.04 -12.20 6.73
CA LYS A 98 16.95 -13.42 7.54
C LYS A 98 15.69 -13.45 8.39
N TYR A 99 15.34 -14.62 8.93
CA TYR A 99 14.17 -14.79 9.79
C TYR A 99 14.21 -13.95 11.07
N ASP A 100 15.41 -13.65 11.59
CA ASP A 100 15.61 -12.74 12.72
C ASP A 100 15.44 -11.26 12.36
N GLY A 101 15.16 -10.96 11.08
CA GLY A 101 14.97 -9.62 10.55
C GLY A 101 16.25 -8.89 10.16
N THR A 102 17.41 -9.55 10.27
CA THR A 102 18.70 -8.99 9.83
C THR A 102 18.77 -8.92 8.30
N GLU A 103 19.12 -7.77 7.73
CA GLU A 103 19.47 -7.66 6.32
C GLU A 103 20.79 -8.39 6.08
N ASP A 104 20.76 -9.46 5.28
CA ASP A 104 21.94 -10.25 4.96
C ASP A 104 22.78 -9.58 3.86
N TYR A 105 22.13 -9.29 2.73
CA TYR A 105 22.74 -8.55 1.62
C TYR A 105 21.69 -7.93 0.69
N LYS A 106 22.12 -6.90 -0.04
CA LYS A 106 21.33 -6.29 -1.10
C LYS A 106 21.39 -7.10 -2.38
N LEU A 107 20.28 -7.12 -3.11
CA LEU A 107 20.19 -7.70 -4.45
C LEU A 107 20.57 -6.66 -5.51
N ASP A 108 20.97 -7.13 -6.69
CA ASP A 108 21.11 -6.26 -7.86
C ASP A 108 19.76 -5.63 -8.18
N PRO A 109 19.68 -4.31 -8.36
CA PRO A 109 18.41 -3.62 -8.59
C PRO A 109 17.74 -3.95 -9.93
N ASN A 110 18.48 -4.52 -10.89
CA ASN A 110 17.98 -4.84 -12.23
C ASN A 110 17.89 -6.35 -12.50
N ASP A 111 18.62 -7.16 -11.74
CA ASP A 111 18.61 -8.62 -11.85
C ASP A 111 18.72 -9.27 -10.47
N HIS A 112 17.58 -9.50 -9.83
CA HIS A 112 17.52 -10.01 -8.47
C HIS A 112 18.07 -11.43 -8.30
N THR A 113 18.37 -12.15 -9.38
CA THR A 113 19.10 -13.43 -9.33
C THR A 113 20.56 -13.25 -8.92
N LYS A 114 21.01 -11.99 -8.78
CA LYS A 114 22.36 -11.59 -8.38
C LYS A 114 22.34 -10.74 -7.12
N LYS A 115 23.47 -10.77 -6.40
CA LYS A 115 23.77 -9.82 -5.33
C LYS A 115 24.08 -8.44 -5.93
N ALA A 116 24.16 -7.42 -5.10
CA ALA A 116 24.38 -6.03 -5.51
C ALA A 116 25.70 -5.80 -6.30
N ASP A 117 26.62 -6.77 -6.32
CA ASP A 117 27.83 -6.74 -7.13
C ASP A 117 27.55 -7.03 -8.63
N GLY A 118 26.32 -7.40 -8.99
CA GLY A 118 25.91 -7.76 -10.35
C GLY A 118 26.48 -9.06 -10.88
N LYS A 119 27.16 -9.86 -10.06
CA LYS A 119 27.92 -11.06 -10.45
C LYS A 119 27.59 -12.29 -9.62
N THR A 120 27.67 -12.18 -8.29
CA THR A 120 27.44 -13.29 -7.38
C THR A 120 25.96 -13.70 -7.39
N ALA A 121 25.69 -15.00 -7.56
CA ALA A 121 24.32 -15.52 -7.49
C ALA A 121 23.68 -15.21 -6.14
N SER A 122 22.41 -14.82 -6.16
CA SER A 122 21.63 -14.57 -4.95
C SER A 122 20.83 -15.81 -4.54
N ASP A 123 20.27 -15.75 -3.35
CA ASP A 123 19.37 -16.78 -2.80
C ASP A 123 17.88 -16.48 -3.07
N VAL A 124 17.57 -15.62 -4.03
CA VAL A 124 16.21 -15.14 -4.28
C VAL A 124 15.20 -16.26 -4.60
N SER A 125 15.68 -17.38 -5.15
CA SER A 125 14.88 -18.59 -5.42
C SER A 125 15.30 -19.81 -4.57
N ASN A 126 16.24 -19.65 -3.66
CA ASN A 126 16.76 -20.74 -2.84
C ASN A 126 15.78 -21.04 -1.67
N THR A 127 15.03 -22.13 -1.79
CA THR A 127 14.08 -22.56 -0.75
C THR A 127 14.73 -22.96 0.58
N ALA A 128 16.01 -23.32 0.56
CA ALA A 128 16.80 -23.64 1.79
C ALA A 128 17.34 -22.38 2.49
N TYR A 129 17.25 -21.21 1.88
CA TYR A 129 17.69 -19.97 2.50
C TYR A 129 16.83 -19.64 3.75
N GLY A 130 17.49 -19.29 4.85
CA GLY A 130 16.86 -18.98 6.15
C GLY A 130 16.29 -17.57 6.25
N GLY A 131 15.53 -17.11 5.25
CA GLY A 131 14.97 -15.74 5.19
C GLY A 131 14.15 -15.52 3.94
N ASN A 132 13.89 -14.25 3.60
CA ASN A 132 12.99 -13.81 2.54
C ASN A 132 13.59 -12.68 1.70
N ALA A 133 13.15 -12.55 0.46
CA ALA A 133 13.46 -11.41 -0.38
C ALA A 133 12.47 -10.26 -0.08
N MET A 134 13.01 -9.10 0.28
CA MET A 134 12.24 -7.94 0.73
C MET A 134 12.59 -6.68 -0.06
N SER A 135 11.60 -5.88 -0.36
CA SER A 135 11.74 -4.49 -0.77
C SER A 135 11.85 -3.62 0.47
N VAL A 136 12.93 -2.89 0.61
CA VAL A 136 13.26 -2.11 1.80
C VAL A 136 13.16 -0.62 1.49
N PHE A 137 12.35 0.11 2.23
CA PHE A 137 12.37 1.57 2.26
C PHE A 137 13.19 2.02 3.47
N ASP A 138 14.32 2.62 3.21
CA ASP A 138 15.28 3.01 4.25
C ASP A 138 15.15 4.50 4.58
N GLY A 139 14.52 4.78 5.72
CA GLY A 139 14.37 6.13 6.27
C GLY A 139 15.37 6.48 7.36
N SER A 140 16.40 5.65 7.56
CA SER A 140 17.39 5.86 8.63
C SER A 140 18.28 7.07 8.38
N GLY A 141 18.66 7.77 9.45
CA GLY A 141 19.52 8.94 9.39
C GLY A 141 18.94 10.04 8.48
N ASP A 142 19.80 10.63 7.65
CA ASP A 142 19.44 11.74 6.76
C ASP A 142 18.61 11.32 5.53
N LYS A 143 18.27 10.06 5.37
CA LYS A 143 17.47 9.57 4.23
C LYS A 143 16.02 10.03 4.32
N GLY A 144 15.50 10.21 5.53
CA GLY A 144 14.14 10.65 5.81
C GLY A 144 13.11 9.51 5.77
N LYS A 145 12.33 9.39 6.84
CA LYS A 145 11.15 8.51 6.87
C LYS A 145 10.06 9.05 5.94
N ILE A 146 9.14 8.17 5.55
CA ILE A 146 7.99 8.56 4.74
C ILE A 146 6.86 8.92 5.70
N TRP A 147 6.60 10.22 5.84
CA TRP A 147 5.48 10.76 6.61
C TRP A 147 4.31 11.04 5.67
N LEU A 148 3.12 10.63 6.05
CA LEU A 148 1.91 10.73 5.24
C LEU A 148 0.87 11.61 5.93
N SER A 149 0.34 12.61 5.21
CA SER A 149 -0.85 13.38 5.59
C SER A 149 -1.95 13.16 4.57
N GLN A 150 -3.16 12.81 5.06
CA GLN A 150 -4.35 12.61 4.24
C GLN A 150 -5.56 13.27 4.90
N PHE A 151 -6.29 14.08 4.13
CA PHE A 151 -7.48 14.78 4.62
C PHE A 151 -8.36 15.23 3.44
N GLU A 152 -9.52 15.76 3.76
CA GLU A 152 -10.45 16.35 2.80
C GLU A 152 -10.79 17.80 3.14
N VAL A 153 -10.96 18.62 2.11
CA VAL A 153 -11.54 19.95 2.24
C VAL A 153 -12.50 20.19 1.07
N GLY A 154 -13.76 20.38 1.38
CA GLY A 154 -14.81 20.55 0.39
C GLY A 154 -14.86 19.39 -0.60
N ASN A 155 -14.70 19.69 -1.88
CA ASN A 155 -14.72 18.69 -2.95
C ASN A 155 -13.35 18.09 -3.29
N TYR A 156 -12.34 18.32 -2.46
CA TYR A 156 -10.98 17.84 -2.70
C TYR A 156 -10.49 16.90 -1.61
N GLU A 157 -9.85 15.82 -2.03
CA GLU A 157 -9.01 14.96 -1.21
C GLU A 157 -7.55 15.38 -1.36
N TYR A 158 -6.80 15.31 -0.29
CA TYR A 158 -5.38 15.64 -0.24
C TYR A 158 -4.57 14.44 0.24
N MET A 159 -3.47 14.16 -0.42
CA MET A 159 -2.45 13.23 0.03
C MET A 159 -1.08 13.85 -0.16
N ILE A 160 -0.28 13.86 0.91
CA ILE A 160 0.99 14.57 0.96
C ILE A 160 2.01 13.67 1.65
N ILE A 161 3.15 13.48 1.02
CA ILE A 161 4.29 12.74 1.57
C ILE A 161 5.39 13.74 1.91
N SER A 162 5.97 13.61 3.10
CA SER A 162 7.10 14.39 3.56
C SER A 162 8.23 13.50 4.06
N ASN A 163 9.47 14.00 4.00
CA ASN A 163 10.64 13.34 4.59
C ASN A 163 10.81 13.61 6.10
N VAL A 164 9.94 14.43 6.68
CA VAL A 164 9.86 14.74 8.11
C VAL A 164 8.40 14.85 8.54
N GLN A 165 8.13 14.75 9.83
CA GLN A 165 6.83 15.17 10.38
C GLN A 165 6.73 16.69 10.29
N TYR A 166 6.04 17.19 9.25
CA TYR A 166 5.94 18.62 9.00
C TYR A 166 5.03 19.32 10.03
N ASP A 167 3.93 18.67 10.38
CA ASP A 167 2.99 19.06 11.42
C ASP A 167 2.24 17.82 11.96
N GLU A 168 1.30 18.02 12.87
CA GLU A 168 0.55 16.94 13.54
C GLU A 168 -0.36 16.13 12.60
N SER A 169 -0.67 16.62 11.40
CA SER A 169 -1.45 15.86 10.41
C SER A 169 -0.65 14.76 9.72
N TYR A 170 0.68 14.81 9.83
CA TYR A 170 1.57 13.80 9.26
C TYR A 170 1.83 12.67 10.26
N ASN A 171 1.61 11.45 9.82
CA ASN A 171 1.85 10.24 10.59
C ASN A 171 2.84 9.31 9.90
N ASP A 172 3.49 8.45 10.66
CA ASP A 172 4.35 7.37 10.22
C ASP A 172 3.81 6.00 10.69
N ASP A 173 2.50 5.83 10.71
CA ASP A 173 1.78 4.63 11.20
C ASP A 173 2.30 3.32 10.58
N ALA A 174 2.77 3.36 9.33
CA ALA A 174 3.35 2.20 8.65
C ALA A 174 4.65 1.71 9.30
N TYR A 175 5.34 2.56 10.08
CA TYR A 175 6.60 2.25 10.76
C TYR A 175 6.41 1.79 12.20
N VAL A 176 5.19 1.85 12.76
CA VAL A 176 4.92 1.47 14.15
C VAL A 176 5.01 -0.04 14.31
N ARG A 177 5.76 -0.49 15.33
CA ARG A 177 5.91 -1.89 15.72
C ARG A 177 4.83 -2.34 16.71
N GLU A 178 4.74 -3.64 16.95
CA GLU A 178 3.76 -4.23 17.90
C GLU A 178 3.96 -3.74 19.35
N ASP A 179 5.17 -3.31 19.71
CA ASP A 179 5.49 -2.71 21.01
C ASP A 179 5.24 -1.19 21.08
N GLY A 180 4.74 -0.58 20.00
CA GLY A 180 4.46 0.85 19.89
C GLY A 180 5.67 1.71 19.56
N SER A 181 6.87 1.15 19.44
CA SER A 181 8.04 1.89 18.98
C SER A 181 8.01 2.11 17.46
N HIS A 182 8.80 3.08 16.97
CA HIS A 182 8.85 3.41 15.54
C HIS A 182 10.13 2.87 14.90
N ALA A 183 9.95 2.16 13.78
CA ALA A 183 11.04 1.70 12.94
C ALA A 183 11.66 2.83 12.12
N ASP A 184 12.85 2.61 11.56
CA ASP A 184 13.45 3.50 10.56
C ASP A 184 13.28 2.97 9.15
N LYS A 185 12.97 1.68 9.00
CA LYS A 185 12.80 1.02 7.71
C LYS A 185 11.48 0.31 7.60
N LEU A 186 10.94 0.26 6.38
CA LEU A 186 9.80 -0.58 6.02
C LEU A 186 10.26 -1.74 5.16
N TYR A 187 9.70 -2.92 5.42
CA TYR A 187 9.98 -4.13 4.67
C TYR A 187 8.69 -4.68 4.07
N PHE A 188 8.64 -4.68 2.74
CA PHE A 188 7.57 -5.26 1.95
C PHE A 188 8.06 -6.54 1.27
N PRO A 189 7.20 -7.55 1.02
CA PRO A 189 7.60 -8.72 0.27
C PRO A 189 7.94 -8.35 -1.17
N MET A 190 9.04 -8.87 -1.72
CA MET A 190 9.30 -8.73 -3.16
C MET A 190 8.35 -9.61 -3.98
N PHE A 191 7.89 -10.70 -3.40
CA PHE A 191 7.06 -11.70 -4.10
C PHE A 191 5.80 -12.02 -3.31
N GLY A 192 4.75 -12.40 -4.01
CA GLY A 192 3.54 -12.92 -3.39
C GLY A 192 3.83 -14.13 -2.49
N GLY A 193 3.07 -14.27 -1.40
CA GLY A 193 3.33 -15.31 -0.40
C GLY A 193 3.20 -16.72 -0.95
N SER A 194 4.25 -17.52 -0.83
CA SER A 194 4.30 -18.97 -1.05
C SER A 194 4.35 -19.71 0.29
N TYR A 195 4.20 -21.04 0.28
CA TYR A 195 4.19 -21.84 1.51
C TYR A 195 5.25 -22.95 1.45
N ASP A 196 6.16 -22.98 2.43
CA ASP A 196 7.25 -23.96 2.52
C ASP A 196 6.93 -25.19 3.38
N GLY A 197 5.68 -25.38 3.79
CA GLY A 197 5.25 -26.42 4.73
C GLY A 197 5.13 -25.93 6.18
N THR A 198 5.71 -24.77 6.51
CA THR A 198 5.67 -24.17 7.85
C THR A 198 5.33 -22.69 7.79
N ARG A 199 5.93 -21.93 6.85
CA ARG A 199 5.95 -20.46 6.78
C ARG A 199 5.37 -19.97 5.48
N ILE A 200 4.84 -18.75 5.50
CA ILE A 200 4.69 -17.97 4.27
C ILE A 200 6.07 -17.40 3.92
N ARG A 201 6.45 -17.52 2.64
CA ARG A 201 7.75 -17.07 2.13
C ARG A 201 7.58 -16.02 1.02
N SER A 202 8.55 -15.14 0.90
CA SER A 202 8.74 -14.25 -0.24
C SER A 202 10.00 -14.67 -0.99
N LEU A 203 9.85 -15.62 -1.91
CA LEU A 203 10.92 -16.15 -2.76
C LEU A 203 10.41 -16.27 -4.21
N ALA A 204 11.33 -16.17 -5.18
CA ALA A 204 11.04 -16.34 -6.59
C ALA A 204 10.87 -17.82 -6.97
N GLY A 205 10.14 -18.09 -8.06
CA GLY A 205 9.95 -19.42 -8.62
C GLY A 205 9.02 -20.33 -7.84
N GLN A 206 8.21 -19.78 -6.92
CA GLN A 206 7.33 -20.55 -6.06
C GLN A 206 5.86 -20.41 -6.48
N ALA A 207 5.07 -21.46 -6.26
CA ALA A 207 3.62 -21.37 -6.36
C ALA A 207 3.06 -20.49 -5.23
N LEU A 208 2.08 -19.66 -5.53
CA LEU A 208 1.39 -18.84 -4.53
C LEU A 208 0.63 -19.72 -3.54
N MET A 209 0.68 -19.39 -2.26
CA MET A 209 -0.17 -20.01 -1.23
C MET A 209 -1.61 -19.49 -1.39
N TYR A 210 -2.56 -20.40 -1.35
CA TYR A 210 -3.99 -20.08 -1.37
C TYR A 210 -4.77 -21.09 -0.49
N ASN A 211 -6.09 -20.91 -0.42
CA ASN A 211 -7.02 -21.82 0.27
C ASN A 211 -6.72 -21.92 1.78
N THR A 212 -6.42 -20.79 2.41
CA THR A 212 -6.17 -20.69 3.85
C THR A 212 -7.00 -19.56 4.46
N ASN A 213 -7.41 -19.71 5.71
CA ASN A 213 -8.12 -18.69 6.47
C ASN A 213 -7.16 -17.70 7.15
N ALA A 214 -7.70 -16.58 7.63
CA ALA A 214 -6.92 -15.49 8.21
C ALA A 214 -6.01 -15.92 9.37
N SER A 215 -6.52 -16.73 10.31
CA SER A 215 -5.74 -17.17 11.47
C SER A 215 -4.55 -18.04 11.06
N THR A 216 -4.74 -18.91 10.07
CA THR A 216 -3.67 -19.76 9.50
C THR A 216 -2.64 -18.91 8.77
N GLU A 217 -3.05 -17.92 7.99
CA GLU A 217 -2.13 -17.01 7.29
C GLU A 217 -1.27 -16.20 8.27
N ILE A 218 -1.89 -15.62 9.31
CA ILE A 218 -1.18 -14.89 10.37
C ILE A 218 -0.19 -15.83 11.10
N ALA A 219 -0.61 -17.04 11.47
CA ALA A 219 0.27 -18.00 12.14
C ALA A 219 1.47 -18.40 11.29
N ARG A 220 1.26 -18.69 10.00
CA ARG A 220 2.32 -19.01 9.04
C ARG A 220 3.27 -17.83 8.75
N ALA A 221 2.75 -16.60 8.76
CA ALA A 221 3.59 -15.40 8.65
C ALA A 221 4.47 -15.25 9.90
N LYS A 222 3.88 -15.32 11.10
CA LYS A 222 4.58 -15.24 12.39
C LYS A 222 5.58 -16.38 12.62
N ALA A 223 5.43 -17.53 11.96
CA ALA A 223 6.38 -18.63 12.01
C ALA A 223 7.76 -18.29 11.42
N ASN A 224 7.91 -17.16 10.70
CA ASN A 224 9.22 -16.65 10.27
C ASN A 224 10.02 -16.08 11.46
N GLY A 225 9.39 -15.59 12.51
CA GLY A 225 10.05 -15.03 13.69
C GLY A 225 9.37 -13.75 14.18
N ALA A 226 10.00 -13.08 15.13
CA ALA A 226 9.50 -11.83 15.69
C ALA A 226 9.39 -10.73 14.62
N GLY A 227 8.34 -9.91 14.68
CA GLY A 227 8.06 -8.83 13.73
C GLY A 227 7.48 -9.27 12.38
N TRP A 228 7.43 -10.57 12.06
CA TRP A 228 6.81 -11.06 10.83
C TRP A 228 5.30 -11.19 10.97
N ASN A 229 4.56 -10.68 9.99
CA ASN A 229 3.10 -10.76 9.92
C ASN A 229 2.62 -10.68 8.46
N ILE A 230 1.33 -10.86 8.23
CA ILE A 230 0.71 -10.48 6.95
C ILE A 230 0.66 -8.95 6.81
N GLY A 231 0.41 -8.44 5.61
CA GLY A 231 0.33 -7.01 5.33
C GLY A 231 -0.66 -6.26 6.22
N SER A 232 -0.52 -4.93 6.30
CA SER A 232 -1.45 -4.07 7.03
C SER A 232 -2.02 -2.97 6.14
N TRP A 233 -3.17 -2.44 6.54
CA TRP A 233 -3.82 -1.33 5.85
C TRP A 233 -2.94 -0.08 5.81
N SER A 234 -2.25 0.26 6.90
CA SER A 234 -1.34 1.41 6.93
C SER A 234 -0.24 1.32 5.86
N LYS A 235 0.39 0.14 5.72
CA LYS A 235 1.41 -0.11 4.68
C LYS A 235 0.81 -0.09 3.27
N ARG A 236 -0.38 -0.71 3.09
CA ARG A 236 -1.09 -0.71 1.80
C ARG A 236 -1.45 0.70 1.36
N ASN A 237 -2.05 1.48 2.25
CA ASN A 237 -2.45 2.87 2.01
C ASN A 237 -1.25 3.76 1.68
N LEU A 238 -0.15 3.66 2.46
CA LEU A 238 1.07 4.43 2.20
C LEU A 238 1.62 4.18 0.80
N LEU A 239 1.76 2.91 0.40
CA LEU A 239 2.31 2.57 -0.91
C LEU A 239 1.37 3.01 -2.04
N ASN A 240 0.05 2.86 -1.88
CA ASN A 240 -0.93 3.34 -2.85
C ASN A 240 -0.85 4.87 -3.03
N CYS A 241 -0.64 5.64 -1.94
CA CYS A 241 -0.43 7.08 -2.02
C CYS A 241 0.84 7.44 -2.80
N MET A 242 1.96 6.75 -2.53
CA MET A 242 3.21 6.96 -3.29
C MET A 242 2.99 6.73 -4.79
N LEU A 243 2.34 5.63 -5.17
CA LEU A 243 2.05 5.32 -6.57
C LEU A 243 1.20 6.41 -7.24
N LYS A 244 0.12 6.85 -6.58
CA LYS A 244 -0.78 7.88 -7.12
C LYS A 244 -0.10 9.23 -7.27
N ILE A 245 0.67 9.65 -6.27
CA ILE A 245 1.42 10.92 -6.34
C ILE A 245 2.45 10.84 -7.48
N MET A 246 3.21 9.75 -7.59
CA MET A 246 4.20 9.60 -8.66
C MET A 246 3.58 9.65 -10.06
N SER A 247 2.46 8.96 -10.26
CA SER A 247 1.83 8.83 -11.57
C SER A 247 0.84 9.95 -11.92
N LYS A 248 0.45 10.78 -10.94
CA LYS A 248 -0.56 11.85 -11.10
C LYS A 248 -1.88 11.32 -11.67
N THR A 249 -2.28 10.12 -11.32
CA THR A 249 -3.55 9.52 -11.76
C THR A 249 -4.13 8.61 -10.69
N ASP A 250 -5.45 8.47 -10.68
CA ASP A 250 -6.16 7.48 -9.87
C ASP A 250 -6.21 6.09 -10.53
N ASN A 251 -5.83 5.96 -11.80
CA ASN A 251 -5.76 4.69 -12.50
C ASN A 251 -4.35 4.09 -12.43
N SER A 252 -4.11 3.24 -11.44
CA SER A 252 -2.80 2.60 -11.24
C SER A 252 -2.43 1.64 -12.36
N GLN A 253 -3.39 0.93 -12.95
CA GLN A 253 -3.16 -0.03 -14.03
C GLN A 253 -2.65 0.65 -15.29
N THR A 254 -3.20 1.83 -15.64
CA THR A 254 -2.71 2.60 -16.78
C THR A 254 -1.27 3.06 -16.60
N ALA A 255 -0.90 3.47 -15.38
CA ALA A 255 0.41 4.03 -15.10
C ALA A 255 1.50 2.95 -14.96
N PHE A 256 1.20 1.82 -14.30
CA PHE A 256 2.23 0.85 -13.90
C PHE A 256 2.13 -0.51 -14.60
N GLY A 257 0.97 -0.84 -15.21
CA GLY A 257 0.71 -2.12 -15.86
C GLY A 257 -0.55 -2.80 -15.33
N GLN A 258 -1.12 -3.68 -16.16
CA GLN A 258 -2.42 -4.30 -15.86
C GLN A 258 -2.33 -5.29 -14.67
N GLY A 259 -1.18 -5.95 -14.48
CA GLY A 259 -1.06 -7.09 -13.58
C GLY A 259 -1.74 -8.34 -14.16
N GLN A 260 -1.53 -9.50 -13.54
CA GLN A 260 -2.24 -10.71 -13.93
C GLN A 260 -3.70 -10.65 -13.46
N THR A 261 -4.57 -10.11 -14.27
CA THR A 261 -6.00 -9.94 -13.98
C THR A 261 -6.89 -10.88 -14.77
N SER A 262 -6.30 -11.68 -15.68
CA SER A 262 -6.96 -12.75 -16.43
C SER A 262 -6.12 -14.03 -16.40
N GLY A 263 -6.64 -15.11 -17.00
CA GLY A 263 -5.96 -16.39 -17.09
C GLY A 263 -6.40 -17.41 -16.05
N TYR A 264 -7.48 -17.15 -15.31
CA TYR A 264 -8.07 -18.14 -14.40
C TYR A 264 -8.44 -19.44 -15.14
N VAL A 265 -8.06 -20.55 -14.55
CA VAL A 265 -8.41 -21.90 -14.98
C VAL A 265 -9.04 -22.62 -13.78
N ASN A 266 -10.20 -23.25 -13.98
CA ASN A 266 -10.84 -24.01 -12.90
C ASN A 266 -10.21 -25.39 -12.73
N ASP A 267 -8.92 -25.42 -12.42
CA ASP A 267 -8.12 -26.65 -12.27
C ASP A 267 -6.97 -26.43 -11.28
N ALA A 268 -7.03 -27.15 -10.15
CA ALA A 268 -6.00 -27.07 -9.11
C ALA A 268 -4.63 -27.62 -9.58
N SER A 269 -4.61 -28.56 -10.54
CA SER A 269 -3.36 -29.09 -11.10
C SER A 269 -2.60 -28.05 -11.92
N GLN A 270 -3.31 -27.03 -12.42
CA GLN A 270 -2.78 -25.87 -13.13
C GLN A 270 -2.66 -24.63 -12.21
N ASN A 271 -2.63 -24.83 -10.88
CA ASN A 271 -2.57 -23.75 -9.90
C ASN A 271 -3.64 -22.67 -10.11
N TYR A 272 -4.82 -23.04 -10.59
CA TYR A 272 -5.93 -22.14 -10.95
C TYR A 272 -5.54 -20.98 -11.90
N GLY A 273 -4.47 -21.14 -12.66
CA GLY A 273 -3.95 -20.13 -13.57
C GLY A 273 -3.07 -19.07 -12.89
N HIS A 274 -2.78 -19.20 -11.61
CA HIS A 274 -1.85 -18.29 -10.93
C HIS A 274 -0.44 -18.42 -11.50
N LEU A 275 0.19 -17.31 -11.83
CA LEU A 275 1.60 -17.28 -12.15
C LEU A 275 2.43 -17.60 -10.90
N ALA A 276 3.53 -18.32 -11.11
CA ALA A 276 4.56 -18.45 -10.08
C ALA A 276 5.19 -17.09 -9.78
N THR A 277 5.71 -16.94 -8.58
CA THR A 277 6.43 -15.74 -8.14
C THR A 277 7.73 -15.54 -8.92
N GLY A 278 8.19 -14.31 -9.05
CA GLY A 278 9.50 -14.01 -9.62
C GLY A 278 9.55 -13.96 -11.15
N THR A 279 8.42 -13.77 -11.82
CA THR A 279 8.37 -13.61 -13.27
C THR A 279 9.05 -12.33 -13.77
N LEU A 280 9.28 -11.37 -12.86
CA LEU A 280 9.90 -10.08 -13.14
C LEU A 280 11.24 -9.89 -12.41
N THR A 281 11.93 -10.95 -11.98
CA THR A 281 13.21 -10.88 -11.25
C THR A 281 14.31 -10.14 -12.00
N ASN A 282 14.26 -10.14 -13.32
CA ASN A 282 15.21 -9.43 -14.21
C ASN A 282 14.72 -8.05 -14.64
N LYS A 283 13.78 -7.49 -13.93
CA LYS A 283 13.24 -6.13 -14.11
C LYS A 283 13.63 -5.25 -12.94
N GLY A 284 13.74 -3.96 -13.21
CA GLY A 284 14.09 -2.96 -12.21
C GLY A 284 13.04 -2.74 -11.13
N GLN A 285 13.07 -1.58 -10.52
CA GLN A 285 12.20 -1.19 -9.40
C GLN A 285 10.70 -1.18 -9.77
N PHE A 286 10.39 -0.83 -11.02
CA PHE A 286 9.03 -0.80 -11.57
C PHE A 286 9.02 -1.48 -12.93
N PHE A 287 8.00 -2.28 -13.17
CA PHE A 287 7.75 -2.86 -14.48
C PHE A 287 6.33 -3.41 -14.58
N GLY A 288 5.72 -3.33 -15.75
CA GLY A 288 4.43 -3.94 -16.03
C GLY A 288 4.17 -4.08 -17.52
N TYR A 289 3.16 -4.86 -17.82
CA TYR A 289 2.70 -5.10 -19.18
C TYR A 289 1.36 -4.43 -19.43
N LYS A 290 1.06 -4.16 -20.69
CA LYS A 290 -0.24 -3.63 -21.11
C LYS A 290 -1.33 -4.69 -21.17
N ASP A 291 -0.95 -5.95 -21.28
CA ASP A 291 -1.87 -7.08 -21.24
C ASP A 291 -2.19 -7.52 -19.81
N THR A 292 -3.15 -8.42 -19.66
CA THR A 292 -3.73 -8.86 -18.40
C THR A 292 -3.22 -10.23 -17.92
N THR A 293 -2.21 -10.78 -18.60
CA THR A 293 -1.71 -12.16 -18.34
C THR A 293 -0.34 -12.18 -17.66
N HIS A 294 0.25 -11.02 -17.38
CA HIS A 294 1.56 -10.88 -16.76
C HIS A 294 1.46 -10.12 -15.43
N GLU A 295 2.45 -10.33 -14.56
CA GLU A 295 2.58 -9.61 -13.31
C GLU A 295 2.87 -8.12 -13.51
N VAL A 296 2.61 -7.35 -12.45
CA VAL A 296 3.07 -5.97 -12.28
C VAL A 296 4.07 -5.92 -11.12
N LYS A 297 5.09 -5.06 -11.27
CA LYS A 297 6.08 -4.77 -10.24
C LYS A 297 6.08 -3.28 -9.91
N VAL A 298 5.95 -2.94 -8.62
CA VAL A 298 6.06 -1.58 -8.09
C VAL A 298 7.00 -1.59 -6.88
N PHE A 299 7.98 -0.70 -6.83
CA PHE A 299 8.97 -0.65 -5.74
C PHE A 299 9.61 -2.02 -5.43
N TYR A 300 10.01 -2.77 -6.43
CA TYR A 300 10.51 -4.16 -6.34
C TYR A 300 9.48 -5.19 -5.85
N ILE A 301 8.23 -4.83 -5.63
CA ILE A 301 7.16 -5.70 -5.16
C ILE A 301 6.38 -6.22 -6.37
N GLU A 302 6.44 -7.51 -6.67
CA GLU A 302 5.58 -8.17 -7.66
C GLU A 302 4.19 -8.41 -7.06
N LYS A 303 3.16 -8.43 -7.92
CA LYS A 303 1.80 -8.75 -7.49
C LYS A 303 1.21 -7.77 -6.46
N TRP A 304 1.38 -6.46 -6.67
CA TRP A 304 0.67 -5.48 -5.83
C TRP A 304 -0.84 -5.46 -6.11
N TRP A 305 -1.23 -5.86 -7.31
CA TRP A 305 -2.61 -6.21 -7.70
C TRP A 305 -2.60 -7.34 -8.74
N GLY A 306 -3.77 -8.01 -8.88
CA GLY A 306 -3.95 -9.17 -9.76
C GLY A 306 -3.44 -10.48 -9.14
N ASN A 307 -3.38 -11.51 -9.94
CA ASN A 307 -2.98 -12.88 -9.64
C ASN A 307 -3.84 -13.52 -8.53
N ARG A 308 -3.67 -13.13 -7.27
CA ARG A 308 -4.40 -13.62 -6.11
C ARG A 308 -4.68 -12.48 -5.12
N TRP A 309 -5.86 -12.44 -4.54
CA TRP A 309 -6.20 -11.56 -3.43
C TRP A 309 -5.24 -11.70 -2.27
N ASP A 310 -4.76 -10.58 -1.72
CA ASP A 310 -4.00 -10.57 -0.48
C ASP A 310 -4.87 -10.12 0.69
N ARG A 311 -4.95 -10.97 1.73
CA ARG A 311 -5.53 -10.60 3.00
C ARG A 311 -4.58 -9.71 3.77
N ILE A 312 -5.14 -8.65 4.39
CA ILE A 312 -4.38 -7.71 5.19
C ILE A 312 -5.04 -7.45 6.55
N ASN A 313 -4.24 -7.06 7.51
CA ASN A 313 -4.67 -6.60 8.83
C ASN A 313 -5.08 -5.11 8.81
N GLY A 314 -5.79 -4.67 9.85
CA GLY A 314 -6.00 -3.26 10.15
C GLY A 314 -7.19 -2.60 9.47
N LEU A 315 -7.93 -3.30 8.60
CA LEU A 315 -9.16 -2.81 7.98
C LEU A 315 -10.24 -3.90 8.01
N LEU A 316 -11.38 -3.60 8.58
CA LEU A 316 -12.52 -4.51 8.74
C LEU A 316 -13.82 -3.81 8.37
N MET A 317 -14.85 -4.61 8.09
CA MET A 317 -16.24 -4.17 8.12
C MET A 317 -17.00 -4.98 9.16
N VAL A 318 -17.71 -4.33 10.06
CA VAL A 318 -18.50 -4.97 11.10
C VAL A 318 -19.92 -4.40 11.04
N GLY A 319 -20.89 -5.25 10.71
CA GLY A 319 -22.29 -4.80 10.59
C GLY A 319 -22.49 -3.64 9.61
N GLY A 320 -21.73 -3.63 8.51
CA GLY A 320 -21.76 -2.58 7.50
C GLY A 320 -20.92 -1.34 7.81
N GLU A 321 -20.40 -1.18 9.02
CA GLU A 321 -19.52 -0.07 9.40
C GLU A 321 -18.05 -0.43 9.14
N ILE A 322 -17.31 0.46 8.48
CA ILE A 322 -15.87 0.28 8.26
C ILE A 322 -15.10 0.72 9.50
N LEU A 323 -14.25 -0.18 9.99
CA LEU A 323 -13.37 0.02 11.12
C LEU A 323 -11.92 -0.08 10.68
N ALA A 324 -11.06 0.81 11.18
CA ALA A 324 -9.64 0.78 10.91
C ALA A 324 -8.81 0.81 12.20
N LYS A 325 -7.68 0.11 12.15
CA LYS A 325 -6.59 0.23 13.13
C LYS A 325 -5.30 0.41 12.36
N MET A 326 -4.69 1.58 12.46
CA MET A 326 -3.55 1.94 11.63
C MET A 326 -2.24 1.33 12.12
N THR A 327 -2.17 0.99 13.41
CA THR A 327 -0.95 0.46 14.07
C THR A 327 -1.22 -0.88 14.77
N PRO A 328 -0.25 -1.79 14.84
CA PRO A 328 -0.40 -3.05 15.57
C PRO A 328 -0.57 -2.83 17.11
N PRO A 329 -0.98 -3.84 17.87
CA PRO A 329 -1.37 -5.17 17.43
C PRO A 329 -2.75 -5.21 16.78
N TYR A 330 -2.92 -6.07 15.77
CA TYR A 330 -4.17 -6.24 15.05
C TYR A 330 -4.96 -7.47 15.55
N ASN A 331 -6.27 -7.47 15.30
CA ASN A 331 -7.14 -8.61 15.53
C ASN A 331 -8.19 -8.72 14.41
N LEU A 332 -8.93 -9.82 14.39
CA LEU A 332 -9.92 -10.16 13.36
C LEU A 332 -11.37 -9.85 13.78
N THR A 333 -11.57 -9.19 14.93
CA THR A 333 -12.89 -8.94 15.52
C THR A 333 -13.29 -7.47 15.52
N GLY A 334 -12.34 -6.56 15.27
CA GLY A 334 -12.54 -5.12 15.37
C GLY A 334 -12.43 -4.55 16.80
N LYS A 335 -12.02 -5.36 17.77
CA LYS A 335 -11.75 -4.84 19.11
C LYS A 335 -10.62 -3.81 19.07
N ASP A 336 -10.83 -2.64 19.67
CA ASP A 336 -9.88 -1.52 19.69
C ASP A 336 -9.58 -0.93 18.29
N PHE A 337 -10.45 -1.19 17.32
CA PHE A 337 -10.46 -0.48 16.04
C PHE A 337 -11.32 0.77 16.15
N GLU A 338 -11.01 1.76 15.34
CA GLU A 338 -11.73 3.02 15.29
C GLU A 338 -12.69 3.05 14.10
N LYS A 339 -13.83 3.74 14.28
CA LYS A 339 -14.82 3.94 13.23
C LYS A 339 -14.30 4.96 12.22
N VAL A 340 -14.27 4.57 10.95
CA VAL A 340 -13.87 5.48 9.86
C VAL A 340 -14.96 6.50 9.54
N GLY A 341 -16.20 6.22 9.99
CA GLY A 341 -17.37 7.03 9.66
C GLY A 341 -17.85 6.81 8.22
N ILE A 342 -17.71 5.58 7.73
CA ILE A 342 -18.26 5.09 6.47
C ILE A 342 -19.12 3.86 6.80
N THR A 343 -20.39 3.88 6.37
CA THR A 343 -21.33 2.80 6.64
C THR A 343 -22.09 2.45 5.37
N PHE A 344 -22.23 1.15 5.10
CA PHE A 344 -23.03 0.59 4.04
C PHE A 344 -24.21 -0.19 4.65
N ALA A 345 -25.44 0.22 4.37
CA ALA A 345 -26.64 -0.37 4.98
C ALA A 345 -26.99 -1.77 4.45
N SER A 346 -26.50 -2.14 3.27
CA SER A 346 -26.74 -3.43 2.63
C SER A 346 -25.47 -3.96 2.00
N SER A 347 -25.42 -5.25 1.70
CA SER A 347 -24.33 -5.86 0.95
C SER A 347 -24.41 -5.49 -0.53
N GLY A 348 -23.25 -5.47 -1.22
CA GLY A 348 -23.21 -5.13 -2.64
C GLY A 348 -21.80 -5.13 -3.22
N ASN A 349 -21.72 -4.63 -4.44
CA ASN A 349 -20.46 -4.45 -5.16
C ASN A 349 -20.60 -3.37 -6.23
N GLY A 350 -19.51 -2.83 -6.72
CA GLY A 350 -19.48 -1.86 -7.80
C GLY A 350 -18.15 -1.15 -7.95
N TYR A 351 -17.97 -0.47 -9.08
CA TYR A 351 -16.82 0.43 -9.24
C TYR A 351 -16.93 1.60 -8.26
N GLN A 352 -15.80 1.94 -7.66
CA GLN A 352 -15.69 3.04 -6.71
C GLN A 352 -15.94 4.38 -7.42
N LYS A 353 -16.83 5.20 -6.87
CA LYS A 353 -17.09 6.56 -7.32
C LYS A 353 -16.53 7.59 -6.37
N GLY A 354 -16.86 7.45 -5.10
CA GLY A 354 -16.37 8.33 -4.04
C GLY A 354 -15.45 7.61 -3.08
N THR A 355 -14.52 8.37 -2.55
CA THR A 355 -13.60 7.97 -1.49
C THR A 355 -13.63 9.01 -0.38
N LYS A 356 -13.20 8.61 0.81
CA LYS A 356 -12.97 9.48 1.96
C LYS A 356 -11.52 9.40 2.36
N SER A 357 -10.82 10.52 2.32
CA SER A 357 -9.46 10.65 2.81
C SER A 357 -9.45 11.20 4.24
N SER A 358 -8.79 10.51 5.13
CA SER A 358 -8.66 10.86 6.55
C SER A 358 -7.37 10.26 7.13
N ARG A 359 -7.13 10.45 8.43
CA ARG A 359 -6.03 9.76 9.14
C ARG A 359 -6.08 8.23 9.00
N PHE A 360 -7.24 7.66 8.68
CA PHE A 360 -7.41 6.22 8.43
C PHE A 360 -7.08 5.79 7.00
N GLY A 361 -6.52 6.66 6.20
CA GLY A 361 -6.25 6.42 4.78
C GLY A 361 -7.38 6.86 3.87
N ARG A 362 -7.26 6.48 2.61
CA ARG A 362 -8.25 6.74 1.56
C ARG A 362 -9.12 5.50 1.35
N ILE A 363 -10.37 5.59 1.75
CA ILE A 363 -11.30 4.45 1.76
C ILE A 363 -12.55 4.78 0.92
N VAL A 364 -13.02 3.81 0.13
CA VAL A 364 -14.25 3.93 -0.65
C VAL A 364 -15.47 4.21 0.24
N ASN A 365 -16.30 5.19 -0.17
CA ASN A 365 -17.54 5.54 0.52
C ASN A 365 -18.77 5.53 -0.37
N SER A 366 -18.60 5.40 -1.69
CA SER A 366 -19.71 5.27 -2.63
C SER A 366 -19.28 4.57 -3.92
N ILE A 367 -20.24 3.96 -4.60
CA ILE A 367 -20.08 3.26 -5.87
C ILE A 367 -20.82 4.00 -7.00
N GLY A 368 -20.58 3.58 -8.25
CA GLY A 368 -21.18 4.16 -9.46
C GLY A 368 -20.15 4.75 -10.42
N GLY A 369 -18.86 4.41 -10.26
CA GLY A 369 -17.82 4.64 -11.24
C GLY A 369 -17.80 3.58 -12.35
N SER A 370 -16.69 3.47 -13.05
CA SER A 370 -16.40 2.46 -14.09
C SER A 370 -14.91 2.16 -14.12
N SER A 371 -14.47 1.20 -14.92
CA SER A 371 -13.04 0.89 -15.16
C SER A 371 -12.23 2.06 -15.76
N SER A 372 -12.89 3.12 -16.20
CA SER A 372 -12.26 4.30 -16.79
C SER A 372 -12.58 5.62 -16.08
N THR A 373 -13.30 5.57 -14.95
CA THR A 373 -13.71 6.76 -14.21
C THR A 373 -13.38 6.65 -12.72
N TYR A 374 -13.09 7.78 -12.10
CA TYR A 374 -12.73 7.93 -10.68
C TYR A 374 -11.48 7.12 -10.31
N THR A 375 -11.59 6.11 -9.41
CA THR A 375 -10.47 5.24 -9.03
C THR A 375 -10.17 4.13 -10.03
N CYS A 376 -11.12 3.85 -10.93
CA CYS A 376 -11.11 2.72 -11.88
C CYS A 376 -11.17 1.33 -11.25
N ASP A 377 -11.13 1.22 -9.93
CA ASP A 377 -11.06 -0.01 -9.17
C ASP A 377 -12.41 -0.40 -8.56
N TYR A 378 -12.58 -1.69 -8.27
CA TYR A 378 -13.85 -2.25 -7.81
C TYR A 378 -13.87 -2.48 -6.29
N PHE A 379 -15.06 -2.51 -5.72
CA PHE A 379 -15.31 -2.74 -4.31
C PHE A 379 -16.42 -3.77 -4.10
N TRP A 380 -16.19 -4.73 -3.20
CA TRP A 380 -17.18 -5.69 -2.71
C TRP A 380 -17.35 -5.53 -1.21
N TRP A 381 -18.58 -5.64 -0.71
CA TRP A 381 -18.82 -5.56 0.72
C TRP A 381 -20.03 -6.39 1.15
N ASN A 382 -20.01 -6.82 2.42
CA ASN A 382 -21.11 -7.56 3.05
C ASN A 382 -21.41 -6.98 4.43
N ALA A 383 -22.53 -6.25 4.54
CA ALA A 383 -22.95 -5.62 5.77
C ALA A 383 -23.45 -6.61 6.84
N GLY A 384 -23.71 -7.87 6.48
CA GLY A 384 -24.22 -8.91 7.38
C GLY A 384 -23.16 -9.70 8.17
N ILE A 385 -21.88 -9.44 7.95
CA ILE A 385 -20.77 -10.19 8.56
C ILE A 385 -19.70 -9.28 9.15
N THR A 386 -18.77 -9.87 9.91
CA THR A 386 -17.46 -9.26 10.16
C THR A 386 -16.54 -9.68 9.02
N ALA A 387 -16.23 -8.75 8.12
CA ALA A 387 -15.34 -8.97 6.99
C ALA A 387 -13.93 -8.46 7.29
N VAL A 388 -12.92 -9.20 6.77
CA VAL A 388 -11.49 -8.83 6.83
C VAL A 388 -11.03 -8.45 5.42
N ALA A 389 -10.33 -7.33 5.29
CA ALA A 389 -9.97 -6.79 4.00
C ALA A 389 -9.12 -7.75 3.15
N LEU A 390 -9.55 -7.93 1.89
CA LEU A 390 -8.75 -8.47 0.81
C LEU A 390 -8.48 -7.35 -0.20
N VAL A 391 -7.29 -7.31 -0.77
CA VAL A 391 -6.84 -6.23 -1.66
C VAL A 391 -6.23 -6.75 -2.96
N GLY A 392 -6.29 -5.91 -3.99
CA GLY A 392 -5.58 -6.08 -5.25
C GLY A 392 -6.33 -6.86 -6.35
N GLY A 393 -7.26 -7.74 -6.00
CA GLY A 393 -7.93 -8.60 -6.98
C GLY A 393 -7.18 -9.88 -7.31
N SER A 394 -7.70 -10.65 -8.28
CA SER A 394 -7.13 -11.94 -8.70
C SER A 394 -7.13 -12.09 -10.23
N CYS A 395 -6.55 -13.18 -10.73
CA CYS A 395 -6.51 -13.53 -12.15
C CYS A 395 -7.89 -13.86 -12.79
N SER A 396 -8.97 -13.66 -12.06
CA SER A 396 -10.35 -13.77 -12.58
C SER A 396 -11.14 -12.46 -12.54
N ASN A 397 -10.55 -11.38 -12.02
CA ASN A 397 -11.29 -10.14 -11.79
C ASN A 397 -11.18 -9.12 -12.94
N GLY A 398 -10.28 -9.33 -13.92
CA GLY A 398 -10.16 -8.45 -15.09
C GLY A 398 -9.89 -7.00 -14.69
N GLU A 399 -10.64 -6.10 -15.29
CA GLU A 399 -10.54 -4.64 -15.07
C GLU A 399 -11.01 -4.16 -13.68
N TYR A 400 -11.52 -5.05 -12.83
CA TYR A 400 -11.88 -4.73 -11.44
C TYR A 400 -10.68 -4.59 -10.52
N CYS A 401 -9.52 -5.15 -10.92
CA CYS A 401 -8.27 -5.11 -10.16
C CYS A 401 -7.67 -3.70 -10.14
N GLY A 402 -6.73 -3.50 -9.24
CA GLY A 402 -5.92 -2.28 -9.14
C GLY A 402 -5.42 -2.03 -7.73
N ALA A 403 -4.73 -0.92 -7.53
CA ALA A 403 -4.12 -0.59 -6.24
C ALA A 403 -5.17 -0.39 -5.13
N ASP A 404 -6.33 0.19 -5.47
CA ASP A 404 -7.43 0.46 -4.53
C ASP A 404 -8.53 -0.62 -4.57
N CYS A 405 -8.37 -1.69 -5.37
CA CYS A 405 -9.31 -2.80 -5.41
C CYS A 405 -9.43 -3.44 -4.02
N LEU A 406 -10.66 -3.46 -3.50
CA LEU A 406 -10.94 -3.82 -2.10
C LEU A 406 -12.14 -4.77 -2.01
N ASP A 407 -12.00 -5.81 -1.19
CA ASP A 407 -13.07 -6.71 -0.79
C ASP A 407 -13.23 -6.65 0.74
N LEU A 408 -14.42 -6.24 1.18
CA LEU A 408 -14.94 -6.33 2.55
C LEU A 408 -16.19 -7.23 2.57
N ASN A 409 -16.19 -8.28 1.73
CA ASN A 409 -17.26 -9.28 1.62
C ASN A 409 -16.84 -10.64 2.21
N SER A 410 -15.62 -10.76 2.70
CA SER A 410 -15.01 -12.02 3.09
C SER A 410 -14.71 -12.07 4.59
N SER A 411 -15.30 -13.04 5.31
CA SER A 411 -14.98 -13.23 6.72
C SER A 411 -13.57 -13.75 6.95
N ALA A 412 -13.08 -13.71 8.20
CA ALA A 412 -11.80 -14.28 8.59
C ALA A 412 -11.67 -15.80 8.29
N GLY A 413 -12.80 -16.51 8.25
CA GLY A 413 -12.85 -17.96 7.96
C GLY A 413 -12.78 -18.31 6.48
N ILE A 414 -12.95 -17.33 5.58
CA ILE A 414 -12.92 -17.60 4.14
C ILE A 414 -11.58 -18.20 3.73
N ALA A 415 -11.65 -19.28 2.94
CA ALA A 415 -10.53 -19.93 2.28
C ALA A 415 -10.97 -20.26 0.85
N GLY A 416 -10.13 -20.01 -0.12
CA GLY A 416 -10.47 -20.24 -1.53
C GLY A 416 -9.24 -20.16 -2.42
N TRP A 417 -9.38 -20.63 -3.66
CA TRP A 417 -8.30 -20.69 -4.62
C TRP A 417 -7.70 -19.30 -4.89
N SER A 418 -8.51 -18.24 -4.81
CA SER A 418 -8.11 -16.86 -5.13
C SER A 418 -7.62 -16.07 -3.91
N VAL A 419 -7.61 -16.64 -2.70
CA VAL A 419 -7.31 -15.90 -1.45
C VAL A 419 -6.09 -16.47 -0.76
N GLY A 420 -5.20 -15.58 -0.33
CA GLY A 420 -4.04 -15.86 0.49
C GLY A 420 -3.48 -14.58 1.08
N ALA A 421 -2.23 -14.61 1.54
CA ALA A 421 -1.54 -13.46 2.10
C ALA A 421 -0.07 -13.44 1.68
N SER A 422 0.50 -12.24 1.71
CA SER A 422 1.95 -12.02 1.58
C SER A 422 2.52 -11.58 2.92
N ILE A 423 3.82 -11.83 3.15
CA ILE A 423 4.47 -11.51 4.42
C ILE A 423 5.06 -10.11 4.40
N PHE A 424 5.08 -9.49 5.56
CA PHE A 424 5.73 -8.21 5.83
C PHE A 424 6.56 -8.35 7.10
N LEU A 425 7.57 -7.50 7.24
CA LEU A 425 8.39 -7.46 8.45
C LEU A 425 8.29 -6.07 9.09
N GLU A 426 8.09 -6.04 10.39
CA GLU A 426 8.40 -4.88 11.23
C GLU A 426 9.90 -4.94 11.55
N GLN A 427 10.65 -3.87 11.30
CA GLN A 427 12.08 -3.85 11.58
C GLN A 427 12.33 -4.25 13.04
N PRO A 428 13.18 -5.26 13.32
CA PRO A 428 13.54 -5.60 14.69
C PRO A 428 14.17 -4.43 15.44
N ILE A 429 13.97 -4.39 16.75
CA ILE A 429 14.71 -3.49 17.63
C ILE A 429 16.16 -3.99 17.63
N ALA A 430 17.12 -3.11 17.37
CA ALA A 430 18.52 -3.45 17.51
C ALA A 430 18.80 -3.83 18.99
N ALA A 431 19.39 -4.99 19.19
CA ALA A 431 19.75 -5.49 20.52
C ALA A 431 20.81 -4.63 21.19
#